data_2e62deab1066fda536123b68296dab68
#
_entry.id   2e62deab1066fda536123b68296dab68
#
_cell.length_a   1.000
_cell.length_b   1.000
_cell.length_c   1.000
_cell.angle_alpha   90.00
_cell.angle_beta   90.00
_cell.angle_gamma   90.00
#
_symmetry.space_group_name_H-M   'P 1'
#
loop_
_entity.id
_entity.type
_entity.pdbx_description
1 polymer ?
#
loop_
_entity_poly.entity_id
_entity_poly.type
_entity_poly.pdbx_seq_one_letter_code
_entity_poly.pdbx_strand_id
1 'polypeptide(L)'
;GFSDWDKDGDGKYAEYTGIQNDMSHVDILPDVYLGKLPCNNAIEVRNYVDKVIEYKAHNKMVNKILQIGGDTFPGDAERVSEGEFANDEVLKKLPGYSSTKLWASNGQLTKSNIASGFNSIVDFVDFSGHGSYSSWATHDTEDDDTWLPPQTLISPYTGFLYVDFDLFAVSNTKKLPVVVYNACSCSKYTEHETCI
;
A
#
# COMPACT_ATOMS: atom_id res chain seq x y z
N GLY A 1 -22.75 4.10 -19.02
CA GLY A 1 -22.33 4.23 -20.42
C GLY A 1 -21.48 3.04 -20.83
N PHE A 2 -21.67 2.61 -22.04
CA PHE A 2 -20.78 1.57 -22.61
C PHE A 2 -19.54 2.27 -23.11
N SER A 3 -18.42 2.09 -22.43
CA SER A 3 -17.13 2.53 -22.93
C SER A 3 -16.53 1.46 -23.83
N ASP A 4 -15.86 1.88 -24.86
CA ASP A 4 -15.14 0.99 -25.76
C ASP A 4 -13.76 0.70 -25.15
N TRP A 5 -13.62 -0.48 -24.57
CA TRP A 5 -12.38 -0.94 -23.94
C TRP A 5 -11.40 -1.57 -24.93
N ASP A 6 -11.82 -1.76 -26.18
CA ASP A 6 -11.04 -2.31 -27.30
C ASP A 6 -11.24 -1.40 -28.51
N LYS A 7 -10.65 -0.22 -28.47
CA LYS A 7 -10.89 0.86 -29.43
C LYS A 7 -10.37 0.53 -30.83
N ASP A 8 -9.31 -0.22 -30.95
CA ASP A 8 -8.70 -0.62 -32.21
C ASP A 8 -9.24 -1.96 -32.74
N GLY A 9 -10.03 -2.68 -31.93
CA GLY A 9 -10.73 -3.91 -32.35
C GLY A 9 -9.81 -5.13 -32.47
N ASP A 10 -8.66 -5.13 -31.78
CA ASP A 10 -7.70 -6.24 -31.85
C ASP A 10 -7.99 -7.39 -30.88
N GLY A 11 -9.03 -7.24 -30.03
CA GLY A 11 -9.47 -8.23 -29.04
C GLY A 11 -8.73 -8.18 -27.71
N LYS A 12 -7.84 -7.20 -27.52
CA LYS A 12 -7.22 -6.91 -26.24
C LYS A 12 -7.86 -5.66 -25.65
N TYR A 13 -8.05 -5.65 -24.35
CA TYR A 13 -8.86 -4.64 -23.67
C TYR A 13 -8.02 -3.75 -22.77
N ALA A 14 -8.31 -2.46 -22.77
CA ALA A 14 -7.67 -1.45 -21.93
C ALA A 14 -6.16 -1.32 -22.12
N GLU A 15 -5.68 -1.46 -23.34
CA GLU A 15 -4.26 -1.32 -23.66
C GLU A 15 -3.78 0.14 -23.59
N TYR A 16 -2.57 0.33 -23.11
CA TYR A 16 -1.84 1.58 -23.20
C TYR A 16 -0.62 1.39 -24.11
N THR A 17 -0.74 1.78 -25.37
CA THR A 17 0.32 1.61 -26.39
C THR A 17 1.08 2.90 -26.72
N GLY A 18 0.95 3.93 -25.89
CA GLY A 18 1.65 5.22 -26.05
C GLY A 18 1.04 6.17 -27.08
N ILE A 19 0.66 5.70 -28.24
CA ILE A 19 0.04 6.51 -29.31
C ILE A 19 -1.45 6.17 -29.48
N GLN A 20 -1.81 4.91 -29.30
CA GLN A 20 -3.20 4.46 -29.24
C GLN A 20 -3.51 4.11 -27.79
N ASN A 21 -4.38 4.86 -27.19
CA ASN A 21 -4.71 4.78 -25.79
C ASN A 21 -6.20 4.47 -25.64
N ASP A 22 -6.51 3.20 -25.42
CA ASP A 22 -7.87 2.77 -25.15
C ASP A 22 -8.44 3.46 -23.91
N MET A 23 -7.57 3.78 -22.94
CA MET A 23 -7.94 4.44 -21.71
C MET A 23 -8.55 5.83 -21.87
N SER A 24 -8.35 6.50 -23.01
CA SER A 24 -8.90 7.85 -23.25
C SER A 24 -10.43 7.87 -23.36
N HIS A 25 -11.07 6.73 -23.56
CA HIS A 25 -12.52 6.58 -23.74
C HIS A 25 -13.17 5.64 -22.72
N VAL A 26 -12.38 5.10 -21.80
CA VAL A 26 -12.86 4.20 -20.75
C VAL A 26 -13.55 5.00 -19.65
N ASP A 27 -14.78 4.63 -19.31
CA ASP A 27 -15.44 5.11 -18.11
C ASP A 27 -14.86 4.39 -16.89
N ILE A 28 -13.98 5.06 -16.18
CA ILE A 28 -13.31 4.56 -14.97
C ILE A 28 -14.10 4.81 -13.68
N LEU A 29 -15.23 5.50 -13.77
CA LEU A 29 -16.07 5.76 -12.60
C LEU A 29 -16.95 4.54 -12.34
N PRO A 30 -16.79 3.87 -11.20
CA PRO A 30 -17.60 2.68 -10.90
C PRO A 30 -19.05 3.05 -10.58
N ASP A 31 -20.02 2.35 -11.18
CA ASP A 31 -21.44 2.45 -10.85
C ASP A 31 -21.79 1.79 -9.51
N VAL A 32 -20.93 0.90 -9.02
CA VAL A 32 -21.10 0.17 -7.77
C VAL A 32 -19.78 0.08 -7.02
N TYR A 33 -19.86 -0.06 -5.69
CA TYR A 33 -18.67 -0.40 -4.90
C TYR A 33 -18.27 -1.84 -5.17
N LEU A 34 -17.08 -2.05 -5.71
CA LEU A 34 -16.54 -3.36 -6.01
C LEU A 34 -15.32 -3.66 -5.14
N GLY A 35 -15.35 -4.81 -4.47
CA GLY A 35 -14.18 -5.36 -3.78
C GLY A 35 -13.83 -6.73 -4.36
N LYS A 36 -12.54 -7.01 -4.52
CA LYS A 36 -12.04 -8.29 -4.98
C LYS A 36 -11.36 -9.03 -3.83
N LEU A 37 -11.72 -10.29 -3.63
CA LEU A 37 -11.10 -11.17 -2.64
C LEU A 37 -10.06 -12.05 -3.33
N PRO A 38 -8.76 -11.82 -3.13
CA PRO A 38 -7.70 -12.64 -3.72
C PRO A 38 -7.50 -13.93 -2.91
N CYS A 39 -8.52 -14.79 -2.88
CA CYS A 39 -8.50 -16.05 -2.14
C CYS A 39 -8.42 -17.23 -3.11
N ASN A 40 -7.54 -18.19 -2.81
CA ASN A 40 -7.31 -19.38 -3.62
C ASN A 40 -8.12 -20.59 -3.13
N ASN A 41 -8.63 -20.57 -1.90
CA ASN A 41 -9.35 -21.70 -1.31
C ASN A 41 -10.38 -21.23 -0.27
N ALA A 42 -11.24 -22.18 0.16
CA ALA A 42 -12.32 -21.89 1.10
C ALA A 42 -11.84 -21.48 2.51
N ILE A 43 -10.64 -21.88 2.90
CA ILE A 43 -10.07 -21.51 4.21
C ILE A 43 -9.70 -20.02 4.20
N GLU A 44 -9.09 -19.55 3.14
CA GLU A 44 -8.74 -18.14 2.98
C GLU A 44 -9.99 -17.25 2.92
N VAL A 45 -11.02 -17.69 2.19
CA VAL A 45 -12.32 -17.00 2.17
C VAL A 45 -12.92 -16.90 3.57
N ARG A 46 -12.91 -18.02 4.32
CA ARG A 46 -13.41 -18.03 5.70
C ARG A 46 -12.63 -17.05 6.58
N ASN A 47 -11.31 -17.13 6.55
CA ASN A 47 -10.45 -16.22 7.32
C ASN A 47 -10.72 -14.76 7.00
N TYR A 48 -10.94 -14.43 5.73
CA TYR A 48 -11.28 -13.08 5.33
C TYR A 48 -12.66 -12.65 5.85
N VAL A 49 -13.66 -13.51 5.71
CA VAL A 49 -15.02 -13.23 6.21
C VAL A 49 -15.01 -13.04 7.73
N ASP A 50 -14.30 -13.89 8.46
CA ASP A 50 -14.16 -13.78 9.90
C ASP A 50 -13.51 -12.45 10.31
N LYS A 51 -12.46 -12.00 9.58
CA LYS A 51 -11.85 -10.67 9.77
C LYS A 51 -12.84 -9.54 9.53
N VAL A 52 -13.67 -9.62 8.51
CA VAL A 52 -14.68 -8.59 8.21
C VAL A 52 -15.75 -8.53 9.29
N ILE A 53 -16.20 -9.69 9.77
CA ILE A 53 -17.18 -9.78 10.87
C ILE A 53 -16.60 -9.17 12.14
N GLU A 54 -15.39 -9.56 12.52
CA GLU A 54 -14.68 -9.03 13.69
C GLU A 54 -14.46 -7.51 13.57
N TYR A 55 -14.00 -7.04 12.41
CA TYR A 55 -13.85 -5.63 12.12
C TYR A 55 -15.16 -4.86 12.33
N LYS A 56 -16.27 -5.36 11.80
CA LYS A 56 -17.59 -4.72 11.95
C LYS A 56 -18.09 -4.73 13.40
N ALA A 57 -17.84 -5.81 14.14
CA ALA A 57 -18.30 -5.94 15.52
C ALA A 57 -17.54 -5.03 16.49
N HIS A 58 -16.27 -4.78 16.25
CA HIS A 58 -15.37 -4.10 17.20
C HIS A 58 -14.80 -2.78 16.69
N ASN A 59 -15.20 -2.33 15.49
CA ASN A 59 -14.66 -1.12 14.89
C ASN A 59 -15.29 0.15 15.47
N LYS A 60 -14.71 0.61 16.57
CA LYS A 60 -14.83 2.02 16.96
C LYS A 60 -13.64 2.77 16.37
N MET A 61 -13.92 3.72 15.48
CA MET A 61 -12.89 4.59 14.93
C MET A 61 -12.19 5.33 16.07
N VAL A 62 -10.86 5.35 16.03
CA VAL A 62 -10.01 6.05 17.00
C VAL A 62 -9.41 7.32 16.43
N ASN A 63 -9.70 7.59 15.13
CA ASN A 63 -9.21 8.72 14.35
C ASN A 63 -7.68 8.79 14.35
N LYS A 64 -7.05 7.64 14.09
CA LYS A 64 -5.59 7.51 13.99
C LYS A 64 -5.21 6.84 12.68
N ILE A 65 -4.18 7.37 12.04
CA ILE A 65 -3.56 6.83 10.84
C ILE A 65 -2.06 6.63 11.05
N LEU A 66 -1.54 5.50 10.58
CA LEU A 66 -0.10 5.26 10.46
C LEU A 66 0.30 5.56 9.01
N GLN A 67 1.24 6.48 8.83
CA GLN A 67 1.70 6.92 7.52
C GLN A 67 3.15 6.51 7.33
N ILE A 68 3.43 5.82 6.23
CA ILE A 68 4.73 5.21 5.93
C ILE A 68 5.13 5.69 4.54
N GLY A 69 6.24 6.40 4.44
CA GLY A 69 6.69 6.99 3.18
C GLY A 69 8.10 7.54 3.24
N GLY A 70 8.63 7.87 2.09
CA GLY A 70 9.93 8.49 1.92
C GLY A 70 10.04 9.12 0.54
N ASP A 71 11.26 9.27 0.07
CA ASP A 71 11.56 9.77 -1.25
C ASP A 71 11.39 8.64 -2.28
N THR A 72 10.55 8.83 -3.27
CA THR A 72 10.31 7.82 -4.31
C THR A 72 11.27 7.99 -5.49
N PHE A 73 11.63 9.22 -5.81
CA PHE A 73 12.49 9.57 -6.94
C PHE A 73 13.58 10.57 -6.53
N PRO A 74 14.57 10.12 -5.70
CA PRO A 74 15.63 11.01 -5.23
C PRO A 74 16.37 11.71 -6.36
N GLY A 75 16.75 12.95 -6.13
CA GLY A 75 17.47 13.75 -7.12
C GLY A 75 16.59 14.38 -8.18
N ASP A 76 15.28 14.38 -8.02
CA ASP A 76 14.38 15.14 -8.88
C ASP A 76 14.57 16.67 -8.74
N ALA A 77 14.03 17.43 -9.70
CA ALA A 77 14.19 18.89 -9.70
C ALA A 77 13.41 19.58 -8.57
N GLU A 78 12.32 18.96 -8.14
CA GLU A 78 11.42 19.49 -7.12
C GLU A 78 11.93 19.24 -5.69
N ARG A 79 12.81 18.25 -5.50
CA ARG A 79 13.33 17.82 -4.19
C ARG A 79 12.22 17.53 -3.19
N VAL A 80 11.23 16.81 -3.62
CA VAL A 80 10.06 16.43 -2.85
C VAL A 80 10.14 14.96 -2.49
N SER A 81 10.03 14.62 -1.22
CA SER A 81 9.80 13.23 -0.82
C SER A 81 8.34 12.87 -1.14
N GLU A 82 8.09 12.32 -2.33
CA GLU A 82 6.73 12.14 -2.88
C GLU A 82 5.87 11.25 -2.02
N GLY A 83 6.44 10.20 -1.41
CA GLY A 83 5.70 9.34 -0.50
C GLY A 83 5.20 10.07 0.74
N GLU A 84 6.02 10.97 1.30
CA GLU A 84 5.65 11.78 2.45
C GLU A 84 4.62 12.85 2.05
N PHE A 85 4.80 13.46 0.88
CA PHE A 85 3.85 14.43 0.35
C PHE A 85 2.48 13.77 0.11
N ALA A 86 2.44 12.59 -0.49
CA ALA A 86 1.20 11.85 -0.71
C ALA A 86 0.50 11.51 0.61
N ASN A 87 1.25 11.06 1.61
CA ASN A 87 0.72 10.82 2.96
C ASN A 87 0.10 12.09 3.57
N ASP A 88 0.74 13.25 3.43
CA ASP A 88 0.19 14.52 3.93
C ASP A 88 -1.09 14.94 3.18
N GLU A 89 -1.16 14.73 1.88
CA GLU A 89 -2.38 15.00 1.12
C GLU A 89 -3.54 14.10 1.56
N VAL A 90 -3.28 12.83 1.88
CA VAL A 90 -4.28 11.92 2.48
C VAL A 90 -4.76 12.45 3.83
N LEU A 91 -3.82 12.86 4.70
CA LEU A 91 -4.18 13.37 6.04
C LEU A 91 -5.06 14.63 5.96
N LYS A 92 -4.83 15.53 4.99
CA LYS A 92 -5.67 16.71 4.76
C LYS A 92 -7.14 16.36 4.43
N LYS A 93 -7.38 15.15 3.89
CA LYS A 93 -8.75 14.66 3.59
C LYS A 93 -9.40 13.95 4.78
N LEU A 94 -8.70 13.77 5.87
CA LEU A 94 -9.16 13.09 7.08
C LEU A 94 -9.23 14.06 8.29
N PRO A 95 -10.17 15.00 8.29
CA PRO A 95 -10.29 15.97 9.37
C PRO A 95 -10.53 15.27 10.71
N GLY A 96 -9.77 15.65 11.73
CA GLY A 96 -9.87 15.06 13.07
C GLY A 96 -9.02 13.80 13.29
N TYR A 97 -8.31 13.33 12.27
CA TYR A 97 -7.33 12.25 12.44
C TYR A 97 -6.00 12.79 12.95
N SER A 98 -5.38 12.01 13.84
CA SER A 98 -3.98 12.16 14.23
C SER A 98 -3.12 11.16 13.49
N SER A 99 -1.94 11.57 13.05
CA SER A 99 -1.00 10.73 12.31
C SER A 99 0.20 10.34 13.15
N THR A 100 0.61 9.07 13.00
CA THR A 100 1.97 8.60 13.33
C THR A 100 2.73 8.48 12.03
N LYS A 101 3.80 9.27 11.88
CA LYS A 101 4.60 9.36 10.65
C LYS A 101 5.88 8.56 10.80
N LEU A 102 6.00 7.48 10.05
CA LEU A 102 7.22 6.69 9.89
C LEU A 102 7.82 7.07 8.53
N TRP A 103 8.50 8.18 8.51
CA TRP A 103 9.03 8.79 7.31
C TRP A 103 10.56 8.68 7.23
N ALA A 104 11.09 8.67 6.01
CA ALA A 104 12.51 8.75 5.76
C ALA A 104 13.10 10.02 6.37
N SER A 105 12.50 11.18 6.06
CA SER A 105 12.98 12.49 6.50
C SER A 105 13.08 12.68 8.01
N ASN A 106 12.32 11.92 8.79
CA ASN A 106 12.37 11.97 10.25
C ASN A 106 13.14 10.83 10.91
N GLY A 107 13.76 9.94 10.11
CA GLY A 107 14.54 8.80 10.58
C GLY A 107 13.73 7.70 11.29
N GLN A 108 12.40 7.72 11.18
CA GLN A 108 11.53 6.76 11.87
C GLN A 108 11.19 5.54 11.00
N LEU A 109 11.59 5.53 9.74
CA LEU A 109 11.27 4.46 8.80
C LEU A 109 12.15 3.24 9.02
N THR A 110 11.81 2.45 10.02
CA THR A 110 12.48 1.19 10.37
C THR A 110 11.49 0.04 10.44
N LYS A 111 11.93 -1.20 10.19
CA LYS A 111 11.09 -2.40 10.27
C LYS A 111 10.45 -2.57 11.66
N SER A 112 11.19 -2.28 12.73
CA SER A 112 10.69 -2.35 14.10
C SER A 112 9.60 -1.30 14.38
N ASN A 113 9.76 -0.08 13.88
CA ASN A 113 8.76 0.95 14.03
C ASN A 113 7.49 0.64 13.21
N ILE A 114 7.64 0.08 12.01
CA ILE A 114 6.52 -0.39 11.19
C ILE A 114 5.73 -1.47 11.94
N ALA A 115 6.40 -2.52 12.44
CA ALA A 115 5.75 -3.58 13.22
C ALA A 115 5.06 -3.02 14.49
N SER A 116 5.71 -2.11 15.20
CA SER A 116 5.12 -1.46 16.38
C SER A 116 3.91 -0.60 16.02
N GLY A 117 3.98 0.12 14.90
CA GLY A 117 2.89 0.92 14.38
C GLY A 117 1.66 0.07 14.02
N PHE A 118 1.87 -1.06 13.34
CA PHE A 118 0.80 -2.02 13.05
C PHE A 118 0.20 -2.65 14.32
N ASN A 119 1.00 -2.90 15.34
CA ASN A 119 0.53 -3.46 16.61
C ASN A 119 -0.15 -2.40 17.49
N SER A 120 -0.08 -1.14 17.13
CA SER A 120 -0.85 -0.07 17.75
C SER A 120 -2.30 -0.06 17.27
N ILE A 121 -3.17 0.68 17.97
CA ILE A 121 -4.56 0.84 17.54
C ILE A 121 -4.64 2.02 16.58
N VAL A 122 -4.80 1.71 15.28
CA VAL A 122 -5.02 2.69 14.20
C VAL A 122 -6.18 2.24 13.31
N ASP A 123 -6.81 3.17 12.62
CA ASP A 123 -7.89 2.87 11.68
C ASP A 123 -7.36 2.58 10.28
N PHE A 124 -6.32 3.31 9.90
CA PHE A 124 -5.70 3.20 8.58
C PHE A 124 -4.18 3.07 8.70
N VAL A 125 -3.61 2.36 7.74
CA VAL A 125 -2.18 2.38 7.43
C VAL A 125 -2.03 2.77 5.97
N ASP A 126 -1.22 3.78 5.70
CA ASP A 126 -1.01 4.35 4.37
C ASP A 126 0.46 4.23 3.99
N PHE A 127 0.72 3.38 2.99
CA PHE A 127 2.06 3.19 2.41
C PHE A 127 2.18 3.94 1.10
N SER A 128 3.20 4.78 0.97
CA SER A 128 3.51 5.47 -0.27
C SER A 128 4.98 5.32 -0.64
N GLY A 129 5.25 4.72 -1.82
CA GLY A 129 6.60 4.44 -2.30
C GLY A 129 6.63 3.42 -3.43
N HIS A 130 7.71 2.65 -3.53
CA HIS A 130 7.86 1.56 -4.48
C HIS A 130 7.26 0.26 -3.95
N GLY A 131 6.76 -0.57 -4.87
CA GLY A 131 6.21 -1.87 -4.51
C GLY A 131 6.53 -2.95 -5.52
N SER A 132 6.60 -4.17 -5.02
CA SER A 132 6.58 -5.40 -5.80
C SER A 132 5.51 -6.34 -5.24
N TYR A 133 5.33 -7.51 -5.83
CA TYR A 133 4.36 -8.48 -5.33
C TYR A 133 4.62 -8.91 -3.87
N SER A 134 5.85 -8.98 -3.42
CA SER A 134 6.20 -9.47 -2.07
C SER A 134 6.90 -8.45 -1.18
N SER A 135 7.09 -7.22 -1.64
CA SER A 135 7.82 -6.22 -0.88
C SER A 135 7.40 -4.79 -1.18
N TRP A 136 7.65 -3.93 -0.21
CA TRP A 136 7.54 -2.48 -0.33
C TRP A 136 8.85 -1.83 0.10
N ALA A 137 9.20 -0.71 -0.54
CA ALA A 137 10.38 0.08 -0.21
C ALA A 137 10.23 1.54 -0.64
N THR A 138 11.11 2.38 -0.14
CA THR A 138 11.32 3.75 -0.61
C THR A 138 12.79 4.11 -0.46
N HIS A 139 13.19 5.28 -0.91
CA HIS A 139 14.53 5.79 -0.68
C HIS A 139 14.60 6.71 0.54
N ASP A 140 15.82 6.92 1.03
CA ASP A 140 16.09 8.02 1.94
C ASP A 140 16.02 9.37 1.21
N THR A 141 15.89 10.44 1.95
CA THR A 141 15.70 11.78 1.38
C THR A 141 16.91 12.20 0.55
N GLU A 142 16.68 12.50 -0.73
CA GLU A 142 17.70 12.92 -1.70
C GLU A 142 18.84 11.90 -1.89
N ASP A 143 18.63 10.62 -1.58
CA ASP A 143 19.64 9.56 -1.64
C ASP A 143 19.07 8.32 -2.35
N ASP A 144 19.43 8.13 -3.63
CA ASP A 144 18.99 7.02 -4.47
C ASP A 144 19.77 5.71 -4.22
N ASP A 145 20.86 5.75 -3.47
CA ASP A 145 21.64 4.60 -3.09
C ASP A 145 21.09 3.90 -1.83
N THR A 146 20.38 4.65 -0.95
CA THR A 146 19.89 4.13 0.32
C THR A 146 18.42 3.74 0.26
N TRP A 147 18.16 2.44 0.32
CA TRP A 147 16.82 1.90 0.41
C TRP A 147 16.33 1.75 1.84
N LEU A 148 15.05 2.12 2.08
CA LEU A 148 14.37 2.02 3.37
C LEU A 148 13.12 1.13 3.29
N PRO A 149 12.72 0.44 4.39
CA PRO A 149 13.39 0.40 5.69
C PRO A 149 14.71 -0.37 5.64
N PRO A 150 15.68 -0.02 6.49
CA PRO A 150 17.01 -0.65 6.45
C PRO A 150 16.96 -2.12 6.84
N GLN A 151 17.98 -2.86 6.43
CA GLN A 151 18.16 -4.26 6.78
C GLN A 151 18.20 -4.47 8.30
N THR A 152 17.63 -5.58 8.75
CA THR A 152 17.75 -6.04 10.14
C THR A 152 18.47 -7.39 10.19
N LEU A 153 18.90 -7.80 11.38
CA LEU A 153 19.53 -9.12 11.59
C LEU A 153 18.55 -10.29 11.28
N ILE A 154 17.27 -10.05 11.29
CA ILE A 154 16.23 -11.08 11.06
C ILE A 154 15.91 -11.18 9.57
N SER A 155 15.94 -10.07 8.85
CA SER A 155 15.69 -10.02 7.41
C SER A 155 17.01 -9.94 6.66
N PRO A 156 17.38 -10.95 5.85
CA PRO A 156 18.64 -10.97 5.10
C PRO A 156 18.65 -9.99 3.93
N TYR A 157 17.51 -9.36 3.63
CA TYR A 157 17.35 -8.47 2.49
C TYR A 157 17.49 -7.01 2.91
N THR A 158 18.34 -6.27 2.21
CA THR A 158 18.53 -4.83 2.42
C THR A 158 17.42 -4.02 1.80
N GLY A 159 16.99 -2.97 2.49
CA GLY A 159 16.22 -1.90 1.89
C GLY A 159 14.76 -2.19 1.58
N PHE A 160 14.19 -3.32 2.02
CA PHE A 160 12.82 -3.69 1.68
C PHE A 160 12.07 -4.24 2.88
N LEU A 161 10.77 -3.93 2.94
CA LEU A 161 9.82 -4.58 3.83
C LEU A 161 9.25 -5.81 3.11
N TYR A 162 9.59 -7.00 3.54
CA TYR A 162 9.13 -8.25 2.92
C TYR A 162 7.98 -8.87 3.70
N VAL A 163 6.95 -9.33 2.97
CA VAL A 163 5.78 -9.98 3.58
C VAL A 163 6.16 -11.23 4.36
N ASP A 164 7.05 -12.05 3.83
CA ASP A 164 7.41 -13.35 4.43
C ASP A 164 8.32 -13.25 5.66
N PHE A 165 8.94 -12.11 5.91
CA PHE A 165 9.90 -11.95 7.00
C PHE A 165 9.51 -10.85 7.99
N ASP A 166 9.11 -9.70 7.49
CA ASP A 166 8.97 -8.52 8.33
C ASP A 166 7.57 -8.40 8.93
N LEU A 167 6.55 -8.86 8.21
CA LEU A 167 5.17 -8.82 8.69
C LEU A 167 4.84 -9.90 9.72
N PHE A 168 5.70 -10.90 9.92
CA PHE A 168 5.53 -11.86 11.04
C PHE A 168 5.60 -11.20 12.42
N ALA A 169 6.22 -10.03 12.54
CA ALA A 169 6.24 -9.27 13.78
C ALA A 169 4.91 -8.56 14.09
N VAL A 170 3.96 -8.57 13.14
CA VAL A 170 2.63 -7.98 13.33
C VAL A 170 1.72 -8.97 14.04
N SER A 171 1.20 -8.59 15.20
CA SER A 171 0.40 -9.46 16.09
C SER A 171 -0.95 -8.85 16.49
N ASN A 172 -1.40 -7.78 15.84
CA ASN A 172 -2.68 -7.15 16.13
C ASN A 172 -3.84 -8.04 15.66
N THR A 173 -4.49 -8.72 16.57
CA THR A 173 -5.59 -9.65 16.26
C THR A 173 -6.98 -9.07 16.54
N LYS A 174 -7.07 -7.99 17.33
CA LYS A 174 -8.36 -7.48 17.83
C LYS A 174 -8.90 -6.28 17.06
N LYS A 175 -8.05 -5.45 16.50
CA LYS A 175 -8.44 -4.30 15.71
C LYS A 175 -7.49 -4.18 14.51
N LEU A 176 -7.98 -4.64 13.37
CA LEU A 176 -7.24 -4.60 12.12
C LEU A 176 -7.42 -3.23 11.46
N PRO A 177 -6.37 -2.57 11.01
CA PRO A 177 -6.49 -1.37 10.18
C PRO A 177 -6.92 -1.71 8.76
N VAL A 178 -7.46 -0.74 8.06
CA VAL A 178 -7.49 -0.77 6.59
C VAL A 178 -6.13 -0.33 6.09
N VAL A 179 -5.50 -1.16 5.27
CA VAL A 179 -4.18 -0.86 4.69
C VAL A 179 -4.33 -0.42 3.25
N VAL A 180 -3.71 0.70 2.91
CA VAL A 180 -3.67 1.25 1.55
C VAL A 180 -2.22 1.28 1.09
N TYR A 181 -1.96 0.71 -0.08
CA TYR A 181 -0.67 0.78 -0.75
C TYR A 181 -0.76 1.69 -1.97
N ASN A 182 -0.13 2.85 -1.90
CA ASN A 182 0.15 3.71 -3.04
C ASN A 182 1.54 3.32 -3.57
N ALA A 183 1.60 2.15 -4.22
CA ALA A 183 2.82 1.52 -4.70
C ALA A 183 2.51 0.52 -5.81
N CYS A 184 3.48 0.28 -6.72
CA CYS A 184 3.32 -0.65 -7.83
C CYS A 184 3.19 -2.09 -7.35
N SER A 185 2.38 -2.90 -8.04
CA SER A 185 2.37 -4.37 -7.98
C SER A 185 2.15 -5.04 -6.60
N CYS A 186 1.88 -4.29 -5.54
CA CYS A 186 1.71 -4.83 -4.18
C CYS A 186 0.56 -5.85 -4.05
N SER A 187 -0.38 -5.87 -4.98
CA SER A 187 -1.50 -6.81 -4.99
C SER A 187 -1.54 -7.69 -6.23
N LYS A 188 -0.37 -8.04 -6.78
CA LYS A 188 -0.28 -8.85 -8.01
C LYS A 188 -0.39 -10.35 -7.72
N TYR A 189 -1.45 -10.73 -7.05
CA TYR A 189 -1.73 -12.11 -6.58
C TYR A 189 -1.95 -13.12 -7.72
N THR A 190 -2.06 -12.68 -8.97
CA THR A 190 -2.13 -13.58 -10.13
C THR A 190 -0.80 -14.19 -10.51
N GLU A 191 0.32 -13.63 -10.06
CA GLU A 191 1.68 -14.10 -10.37
C GLU A 191 2.37 -14.74 -9.17
N HIS A 192 1.89 -14.46 -7.94
CA HIS A 192 2.48 -14.98 -6.71
C HIS A 192 1.41 -15.37 -5.70
N GLU A 193 1.68 -16.48 -4.99
CA GLU A 193 0.79 -16.98 -3.94
C GLU A 193 0.75 -16.07 -2.71
N THR A 194 1.84 -15.32 -2.46
CA THR A 194 1.95 -14.40 -1.34
C THR A 194 2.19 -12.99 -1.86
N CYS A 195 1.30 -12.05 -1.53
CA CYS A 195 1.42 -10.63 -1.84
C CYS A 195 1.39 -9.78 -0.58
N ILE A 196 2.08 -8.62 -0.64
CA ILE A 196 2.01 -7.61 0.40
C ILE A 196 0.74 -6.78 0.25
#